data_83ae98a2ca814159211dac891b6e5ecc
#
_entry.id   83ae98a2ca814159211dac891b6e5ecc
#
_cell.length_a   1.000
_cell.length_b   1.000
_cell.length_c   1.000
_cell.angle_alpha   90.00
_cell.angle_beta   90.00
_cell.angle_gamma   90.00
#
_symmetry.space_group_name_H-M   'P 1'
#
loop_
_entity.id
_entity.type
_entity.pdbx_description
1 polymer ?
#
loop_
_entity_poly.entity_id
_entity_poly.type
_entity_poly.pdbx_seq_one_letter_code
_entity_poly.pdbx_strand_id
1 'polypeptide(L)'
;MDTNLKIKKITDGAIITALYAVLFLASRFIGGLLEGYLYFLIPIPLIVYGYKYDLIGAITTSVAILVVSFLVIPQPISVLFYVLPGLIGGTIIPLIMKSKKGIFVEIGISSLISLVVNVLASVIFGYLFNYDIIEDTLLFVEQIVSMLIDIGLNNFSVTLLESLMVSILPSVLIITALVEGFVIHLLSHM
;
A
#
# COMPACT_ATOMS: atom_id res chain seq x y z
N MET A 1 -24.97 -22.92 0.96
CA MET A 1 -23.53 -22.80 1.16
C MET A 1 -23.13 -23.75 2.26
N ASP A 2 -22.25 -24.66 1.96
CA ASP A 2 -21.84 -25.76 2.85
C ASP A 2 -21.24 -25.20 4.16
N THR A 3 -21.64 -25.73 5.31
CA THR A 3 -21.17 -25.26 6.63
C THR A 3 -19.65 -25.31 6.72
N ASN A 4 -19.03 -26.35 6.14
CA ASN A 4 -17.58 -26.50 6.07
C ASN A 4 -16.88 -25.38 5.29
N LEU A 5 -17.49 -24.89 4.19
CA LEU A 5 -16.96 -23.77 3.42
C LEU A 5 -17.03 -22.46 4.19
N LYS A 6 -18.10 -22.23 4.97
CA LYS A 6 -18.22 -21.04 5.82
C LYS A 6 -17.15 -21.02 6.91
N ILE A 7 -16.96 -22.16 7.59
CA ILE A 7 -15.92 -22.27 8.64
C ILE A 7 -14.54 -22.01 8.05
N LYS A 8 -14.21 -22.66 6.92
CA LYS A 8 -12.92 -22.48 6.26
C LYS A 8 -12.66 -21.04 5.84
N LYS A 9 -13.68 -20.36 5.29
CA LYS A 9 -13.61 -18.96 4.93
C LYS A 9 -13.27 -18.07 6.15
N ILE A 10 -13.96 -18.26 7.27
CA ILE A 10 -13.71 -17.50 8.50
C ILE A 10 -12.31 -17.80 9.03
N THR A 11 -11.91 -19.06 9.06
CA THR A 11 -10.59 -19.47 9.54
C THR A 11 -9.46 -18.88 8.69
N ASP A 12 -9.55 -18.96 7.36
CA ASP A 12 -8.54 -18.39 6.47
C ASP A 12 -8.48 -16.86 6.63
N GLY A 13 -9.62 -16.16 6.78
CA GLY A 13 -9.65 -14.73 7.05
C GLY A 13 -9.01 -14.36 8.39
N ALA A 14 -9.24 -15.17 9.43
CA ALA A 14 -8.61 -14.97 10.75
C ALA A 14 -7.08 -15.20 10.68
N ILE A 15 -6.62 -16.20 9.94
CA ILE A 15 -5.19 -16.48 9.73
C ILE A 15 -4.53 -15.29 9.01
N ILE A 16 -5.16 -14.77 7.97
CA ILE A 16 -4.65 -13.59 7.25
C ILE A 16 -4.59 -12.39 8.18
N THR A 17 -5.63 -12.13 8.95
CA THR A 17 -5.64 -11.02 9.92
C THR A 17 -4.52 -11.18 10.97
N ALA A 18 -4.30 -12.38 11.47
CA ALA A 18 -3.21 -12.68 12.39
C ALA A 18 -1.82 -12.47 11.74
N LEU A 19 -1.66 -12.86 10.47
CA LEU A 19 -0.43 -12.62 9.71
C LEU A 19 -0.12 -11.11 9.64
N TYR A 20 -1.11 -10.27 9.34
CA TYR A 20 -0.93 -8.82 9.34
C TYR A 20 -0.57 -8.30 10.73
N ALA A 21 -1.23 -8.79 11.79
CA ALA A 21 -0.88 -8.41 13.16
C ALA A 21 0.60 -8.68 13.47
N VAL A 22 1.09 -9.86 13.09
CA VAL A 22 2.51 -10.24 13.29
C VAL A 22 3.43 -9.35 12.47
N LEU A 23 3.11 -9.07 11.20
CA LEU A 23 3.91 -8.20 10.33
C LEU A 23 3.99 -6.76 10.88
N PHE A 24 2.87 -6.20 11.35
CA PHE A 24 2.86 -4.86 11.95
C PHE A 24 3.60 -4.81 13.28
N LEU A 25 3.47 -5.84 14.13
CA LEU A 25 4.27 -5.95 15.34
C LEU A 25 5.76 -6.04 15.03
N ALA A 26 6.15 -6.87 14.06
CA ALA A 26 7.54 -6.98 13.63
C ALA A 26 8.08 -5.62 13.13
N SER A 27 7.31 -4.91 12.29
CA SER A 27 7.68 -3.57 11.82
C SER A 27 7.91 -2.60 12.98
N ARG A 28 7.02 -2.63 13.98
CA ARG A 28 7.15 -1.80 15.18
C ARG A 28 8.45 -2.08 15.95
N PHE A 29 8.84 -3.35 16.12
CA PHE A 29 10.07 -3.71 16.82
C PHE A 29 11.34 -3.27 16.08
N ILE A 30 11.28 -3.12 14.75
CA ILE A 30 12.41 -2.67 13.90
C ILE A 30 12.37 -1.15 13.68
N GLY A 31 11.57 -0.42 14.46
CA GLY A 31 11.50 1.05 14.37
C GLY A 31 10.78 1.57 13.13
N GLY A 32 9.85 0.79 12.56
CA GLY A 32 9.05 1.22 11.39
C GLY A 32 9.75 1.06 10.03
N LEU A 33 10.99 0.57 9.99
CA LEU A 33 11.74 0.40 8.74
C LEU A 33 11.04 -0.47 7.69
N LEU A 34 10.16 -1.38 8.12
CA LEU A 34 9.41 -2.24 7.22
C LEU A 34 8.14 -1.57 6.66
N GLU A 35 7.70 -0.43 7.18
CA GLU A 35 6.41 0.17 6.80
C GLU A 35 6.34 0.46 5.29
N GLY A 36 7.41 1.02 4.72
CA GLY A 36 7.49 1.27 3.28
C GLY A 36 7.45 0.01 2.42
N TYR A 37 8.03 -1.09 2.89
CA TYR A 37 8.00 -2.37 2.17
C TYR A 37 6.69 -3.12 2.38
N LEU A 38 6.10 -3.02 3.58
CA LEU A 38 4.80 -3.63 3.88
C LEU A 38 3.69 -3.09 3.01
N TYR A 39 3.78 -1.83 2.59
CA TYR A 39 2.83 -1.21 1.66
C TYR A 39 2.57 -2.08 0.42
N PHE A 40 3.62 -2.61 -0.21
CA PHE A 40 3.50 -3.50 -1.38
C PHE A 40 3.00 -4.90 -1.03
N LEU A 41 3.26 -5.37 0.19
CA LEU A 41 2.86 -6.72 0.63
C LEU A 41 1.42 -6.77 1.14
N ILE A 42 0.89 -5.64 1.64
CA ILE A 42 -0.44 -5.57 2.25
C ILE A 42 -1.56 -6.05 1.32
N PRO A 43 -1.67 -5.67 0.04
CA PRO A 43 -2.79 -6.12 -0.79
C PRO A 43 -2.76 -7.62 -1.09
N ILE A 44 -1.59 -8.26 -1.12
CA ILE A 44 -1.37 -9.60 -1.68
C ILE A 44 -2.18 -10.70 -0.99
N PRO A 45 -2.06 -10.95 0.34
CA PRO A 45 -2.83 -12.01 0.99
C PRO A 45 -4.34 -11.81 0.88
N LEU A 46 -4.77 -10.53 0.88
CA LEU A 46 -6.17 -10.18 0.76
C LEU A 46 -6.70 -10.41 -0.66
N ILE A 47 -5.89 -10.17 -1.69
CA ILE A 47 -6.21 -10.49 -3.09
C ILE A 47 -6.43 -11.99 -3.26
N VAL A 48 -5.48 -12.81 -2.78
CA VAL A 48 -5.59 -14.27 -2.83
C VAL A 48 -6.86 -14.74 -2.12
N TYR A 49 -7.15 -14.18 -0.96
CA TYR A 49 -8.34 -14.50 -0.21
C TYR A 49 -9.63 -14.10 -0.94
N GLY A 50 -9.72 -12.89 -1.44
CA GLY A 50 -10.87 -12.38 -2.20
C GLY A 50 -11.09 -13.12 -3.51
N TYR A 51 -10.01 -13.57 -4.16
CA TYR A 51 -10.09 -14.43 -5.34
C TYR A 51 -10.65 -15.81 -5.00
N LYS A 52 -10.18 -16.41 -3.91
CA LYS A 52 -10.61 -17.75 -3.46
C LYS A 52 -12.06 -17.79 -2.96
N TYR A 53 -12.50 -16.76 -2.28
CA TYR A 53 -13.82 -16.73 -1.64
C TYR A 53 -14.77 -15.75 -2.37
N ASP A 54 -15.14 -14.66 -1.72
CA ASP A 54 -16.08 -13.67 -2.23
C ASP A 54 -15.74 -12.26 -1.72
N LEU A 55 -16.42 -11.28 -2.31
CA LEU A 55 -16.24 -9.88 -1.95
C LEU A 55 -16.61 -9.60 -0.48
N ILE A 56 -17.69 -10.20 0.02
CA ILE A 56 -18.14 -9.97 1.41
C ILE A 56 -17.09 -10.49 2.39
N GLY A 57 -16.51 -11.65 2.11
CA GLY A 57 -15.39 -12.17 2.90
C GLY A 57 -14.17 -11.26 2.86
N ALA A 58 -13.79 -10.76 1.69
CA ALA A 58 -12.70 -9.84 1.54
C ALA A 58 -12.94 -8.55 2.33
N ILE A 59 -14.11 -7.96 2.26
CA ILE A 59 -14.48 -6.75 3.03
C ILE A 59 -14.42 -7.03 4.54
N THR A 60 -15.00 -8.12 5.02
CA THR A 60 -14.99 -8.44 6.46
C THR A 60 -13.57 -8.67 6.98
N THR A 61 -12.72 -9.35 6.20
CA THR A 61 -11.30 -9.56 6.53
C THR A 61 -10.54 -8.23 6.50
N SER A 62 -10.78 -7.35 5.51
CA SER A 62 -10.18 -6.03 5.44
C SER A 62 -10.53 -5.17 6.66
N VAL A 63 -11.79 -5.18 7.09
CA VAL A 63 -12.21 -4.46 8.29
C VAL A 63 -11.51 -5.01 9.53
N ALA A 64 -11.38 -6.33 9.65
CA ALA A 64 -10.67 -6.95 10.76
C ALA A 64 -9.18 -6.56 10.77
N ILE A 65 -8.52 -6.58 9.61
CA ILE A 65 -7.12 -6.12 9.46
C ILE A 65 -6.99 -4.65 9.83
N LEU A 66 -7.91 -3.80 9.37
CA LEU A 66 -7.91 -2.37 9.69
C LEU A 66 -8.01 -2.11 11.20
N VAL A 67 -8.92 -2.80 11.88
CA VAL A 67 -9.07 -2.69 13.34
C VAL A 67 -7.79 -3.13 14.05
N VAL A 68 -7.22 -4.26 13.66
CA VAL A 68 -5.95 -4.76 14.23
C VAL A 68 -4.82 -3.79 13.96
N SER A 69 -4.76 -3.18 12.78
CA SER A 69 -3.73 -2.18 12.42
C SER A 69 -3.78 -0.98 13.36
N PHE A 70 -4.97 -0.44 13.65
CA PHE A 70 -5.12 0.66 14.59
C PHE A 70 -4.73 0.31 16.03
N LEU A 71 -4.84 -0.97 16.41
CA LEU A 71 -4.42 -1.43 17.74
C LEU A 71 -2.90 -1.62 17.86
N VAL A 72 -2.25 -2.00 16.75
CA VAL A 72 -0.83 -2.38 16.74
C VAL A 72 0.08 -1.22 16.34
N ILE A 73 -0.31 -0.44 15.34
CA ILE A 73 0.48 0.69 14.83
C ILE A 73 0.23 1.92 15.71
N PRO A 74 1.28 2.50 16.33
CA PRO A 74 1.10 3.62 17.27
C PRO A 74 0.59 4.90 16.63
N GLN A 75 0.86 5.07 15.32
CA GLN A 75 0.50 6.26 14.56
C GLN A 75 -0.71 5.99 13.69
N PRO A 76 -1.92 6.47 14.04
CA PRO A 76 -3.14 6.27 13.26
C PRO A 76 -3.02 6.76 11.82
N ILE A 77 -2.24 7.81 11.60
CA ILE A 77 -1.97 8.37 10.27
C ILE A 77 -1.29 7.34 9.38
N SER A 78 -0.27 6.63 9.88
CA SER A 78 0.41 5.57 9.12
C SER A 78 -0.55 4.45 8.69
N VAL A 79 -1.53 4.08 9.53
CA VAL A 79 -2.55 3.09 9.16
C VAL A 79 -3.38 3.59 7.97
N LEU A 80 -3.78 4.85 7.99
CA LEU A 80 -4.59 5.43 6.93
C LEU A 80 -3.80 5.54 5.62
N PHE A 81 -2.51 5.91 5.67
CA PHE A 81 -1.68 6.09 4.48
C PHE A 81 -1.20 4.77 3.86
N TYR A 82 -0.78 3.81 4.67
CA TYR A 82 -0.12 2.60 4.15
C TYR A 82 -1.07 1.40 4.11
N VAL A 83 -1.93 1.26 5.13
CA VAL A 83 -2.77 0.06 5.25
C VAL A 83 -4.06 0.21 4.47
N LEU A 84 -4.76 1.32 4.62
CA LEU A 84 -6.08 1.51 4.02
C LEU A 84 -6.08 1.43 2.49
N PRO A 85 -5.17 2.10 1.74
CA PRO A 85 -5.08 1.95 0.30
C PRO A 85 -4.83 0.50 -0.14
N GLY A 86 -3.91 -0.19 0.53
CA GLY A 86 -3.61 -1.60 0.27
C GLY A 86 -4.81 -2.52 0.51
N LEU A 87 -5.62 -2.27 1.55
CA LEU A 87 -6.84 -3.02 1.80
C LEU A 87 -7.93 -2.75 0.75
N ILE A 88 -8.08 -1.52 0.31
CA ILE A 88 -9.03 -1.17 -0.77
C ILE A 88 -8.61 -1.87 -2.06
N GLY A 89 -7.35 -1.75 -2.47
CA GLY A 89 -6.80 -2.45 -3.63
C GLY A 89 -6.99 -3.96 -3.51
N GLY A 90 -6.58 -4.54 -2.37
CA GLY A 90 -6.72 -5.97 -2.06
C GLY A 90 -8.14 -6.50 -2.12
N THR A 91 -9.13 -5.65 -1.87
CA THR A 91 -10.55 -6.00 -1.92
C THR A 91 -11.13 -5.91 -3.34
N ILE A 92 -10.73 -4.91 -4.13
CA ILE A 92 -11.31 -4.62 -5.44
C ILE A 92 -10.66 -5.47 -6.56
N ILE A 93 -9.34 -5.63 -6.51
CA ILE A 93 -8.58 -6.32 -7.56
C ILE A 93 -9.06 -7.76 -7.82
N PRO A 94 -9.42 -8.58 -6.82
CA PRO A 94 -9.96 -9.93 -7.07
C PRO A 94 -11.19 -9.97 -7.95
N LEU A 95 -12.01 -8.92 -7.96
CA LEU A 95 -13.20 -8.84 -8.81
C LEU A 95 -12.82 -8.76 -10.30
N ILE A 96 -11.73 -8.07 -10.59
CA ILE A 96 -11.23 -7.88 -11.96
C ILE A 96 -10.58 -9.17 -12.45
N MET A 97 -9.78 -9.81 -11.59
CA MET A 97 -9.11 -11.07 -11.90
C MET A 97 -10.10 -12.19 -12.22
N LYS A 98 -11.25 -12.24 -11.53
CA LYS A 98 -12.33 -13.20 -11.83
C LYS A 98 -12.94 -13.01 -13.22
N SER A 99 -12.73 -11.87 -13.85
CA SER A 99 -13.28 -11.59 -15.19
C SER A 99 -12.53 -12.27 -16.35
N LYS A 100 -11.45 -13.01 -16.07
CA LYS A 100 -10.63 -13.75 -17.07
C LYS A 100 -10.20 -12.91 -18.28
N LYS A 101 -9.83 -11.66 -18.06
CA LYS A 101 -9.30 -10.76 -19.09
C LYS A 101 -7.82 -11.08 -19.34
N GLY A 102 -7.31 -10.68 -20.51
CA GLY A 102 -5.91 -10.92 -20.85
C GLY A 102 -4.94 -10.20 -19.89
N ILE A 103 -3.72 -10.74 -19.76
CA ILE A 103 -2.67 -10.30 -18.85
C ILE A 103 -2.48 -8.78 -18.84
N PHE A 104 -2.35 -8.16 -20.01
CA PHE A 104 -2.14 -6.71 -20.12
C PHE A 104 -3.32 -5.89 -19.57
N VAL A 105 -4.54 -6.42 -19.71
CA VAL A 105 -5.75 -5.77 -19.20
C VAL A 105 -5.80 -5.88 -17.68
N GLU A 106 -5.42 -7.02 -17.11
CA GLU A 106 -5.37 -7.22 -15.66
C GLU A 106 -4.33 -6.31 -15.02
N ILE A 107 -3.10 -6.27 -15.55
CA ILE A 107 -2.04 -5.39 -15.05
C ILE A 107 -2.48 -3.92 -15.20
N GLY A 108 -2.98 -3.52 -16.36
CA GLY A 108 -3.38 -2.14 -16.61
C GLY A 108 -4.50 -1.68 -15.68
N ILE A 109 -5.53 -2.50 -15.46
CA ILE A 109 -6.64 -2.14 -14.58
C ILE A 109 -6.19 -2.15 -13.09
N SER A 110 -5.39 -3.13 -12.68
CA SER A 110 -4.86 -3.18 -11.32
C SER A 110 -3.97 -1.97 -11.03
N SER A 111 -3.08 -1.60 -11.95
CA SER A 111 -2.25 -0.40 -11.84
C SER A 111 -3.08 0.88 -11.79
N LEU A 112 -4.13 0.97 -12.62
CA LEU A 112 -5.03 2.13 -12.60
C LEU A 112 -5.77 2.27 -11.27
N ILE A 113 -6.24 1.15 -10.71
CA ILE A 113 -6.90 1.14 -9.40
C ILE A 113 -5.93 1.58 -8.31
N SER A 114 -4.72 1.01 -8.26
CA SER A 114 -3.69 1.42 -7.31
C SER A 114 -3.37 2.91 -7.43
N LEU A 115 -3.20 3.41 -8.64
CA LEU A 115 -2.95 4.83 -8.88
C LEU A 115 -4.08 5.71 -8.36
N VAL A 116 -5.33 5.38 -8.71
CA VAL A 116 -6.52 6.14 -8.28
C VAL A 116 -6.65 6.10 -6.76
N VAL A 117 -6.48 4.94 -6.13
CA VAL A 117 -6.58 4.80 -4.67
C VAL A 117 -5.49 5.61 -3.97
N ASN A 118 -4.25 5.58 -4.45
CA ASN A 118 -3.13 6.32 -3.89
C ASN A 118 -3.31 7.84 -4.03
N VAL A 119 -3.75 8.30 -5.20
CA VAL A 119 -4.05 9.73 -5.42
C VAL A 119 -5.21 10.19 -4.56
N LEU A 120 -6.30 9.43 -4.50
CA LEU A 120 -7.44 9.77 -3.64
C LEU A 120 -7.05 9.78 -2.15
N ALA A 121 -6.27 8.81 -1.70
CA ALA A 121 -5.75 8.78 -0.34
C ALA A 121 -4.94 10.05 -0.06
N SER A 122 -3.99 10.40 -0.92
CA SER A 122 -3.16 11.60 -0.76
C SER A 122 -4.00 12.89 -0.70
N VAL A 123 -5.01 13.03 -1.56
CA VAL A 123 -5.91 14.21 -1.57
C VAL A 123 -6.78 14.26 -0.30
N ILE A 124 -7.38 13.14 0.10
CA ILE A 124 -8.23 13.06 1.29
C ILE A 124 -7.41 13.39 2.54
N PHE A 125 -6.21 12.84 2.64
CA PHE A 125 -5.33 13.07 3.79
C PHE A 125 -4.76 14.49 3.78
N GLY A 126 -4.43 15.04 2.61
CA GLY A 126 -4.09 16.44 2.47
C GLY A 126 -5.17 17.34 3.07
N TYR A 127 -6.42 17.07 2.74
CA TYR A 127 -7.55 17.86 3.22
C TYR A 127 -7.84 17.65 4.74
N LEU A 128 -7.80 16.41 5.22
CA LEU A 128 -8.18 16.09 6.62
C LEU A 128 -7.09 16.40 7.63
N PHE A 129 -5.82 16.21 7.25
CA PHE A 129 -4.68 16.30 8.17
C PHE A 129 -3.70 17.43 7.82
N ASN A 130 -4.05 18.27 6.84
CA ASN A 130 -3.17 19.32 6.30
C ASN A 130 -1.81 18.75 5.88
N TYR A 131 -1.84 17.56 5.29
CA TYR A 131 -0.65 16.85 4.83
C TYR A 131 -0.32 17.30 3.40
N ASP A 132 0.85 17.89 3.21
CA ASP A 132 1.34 18.28 1.89
C ASP A 132 2.50 17.38 1.45
N ILE A 133 2.24 16.50 0.47
CA ILE A 133 3.26 15.60 -0.08
C ILE A 133 4.43 16.35 -0.72
N ILE A 134 4.20 17.57 -1.20
CA ILE A 134 5.25 18.41 -1.77
C ILE A 134 6.16 18.92 -0.64
N GLU A 135 5.57 19.43 0.44
CA GLU A 135 6.29 19.91 1.62
C GLU A 135 7.13 18.78 2.25
N ASP A 136 6.54 17.60 2.43
CA ASP A 136 7.28 16.42 2.93
C ASP A 136 8.42 16.00 2.00
N THR A 137 8.20 16.09 0.68
CA THR A 137 9.26 15.81 -0.30
C THR A 137 10.39 16.84 -0.19
N LEU A 138 10.08 18.11 -0.01
CA LEU A 138 11.09 19.15 0.18
C LEU A 138 11.87 18.95 1.49
N LEU A 139 11.21 18.63 2.60
CA LEU A 139 11.86 18.28 3.87
C LEU A 139 12.79 17.07 3.72
N PHE A 140 12.39 16.05 2.96
CA PHE A 140 13.24 14.92 2.66
C PHE A 140 14.47 15.31 1.84
N VAL A 141 14.32 16.20 0.85
CA VAL A 141 15.45 16.76 0.08
C VAL A 141 16.40 17.51 0.99
N GLU A 142 15.90 18.35 1.89
CA GLU A 142 16.73 19.08 2.86
C GLU A 142 17.54 18.12 3.75
N GLN A 143 16.95 17.01 4.21
CA GLN A 143 17.67 16.00 4.97
C GLN A 143 18.79 15.34 4.14
N ILE A 144 18.52 14.98 2.89
CA ILE A 144 19.55 14.43 1.99
C ILE A 144 20.67 15.45 1.78
N VAL A 145 20.32 16.70 1.53
CA VAL A 145 21.28 17.78 1.34
C VAL A 145 22.17 17.96 2.57
N SER A 146 21.61 17.98 3.76
CA SER A 146 22.38 18.08 5.00
C SER A 146 23.36 16.90 5.15
N MET A 147 22.92 15.67 4.88
CA MET A 147 23.80 14.50 4.88
C MET A 147 24.93 14.59 3.85
N LEU A 148 24.65 15.10 2.66
CA LEU A 148 25.65 15.27 1.61
C LEU A 148 26.70 16.34 1.99
N ILE A 149 26.27 17.42 2.61
CA ILE A 149 27.16 18.46 3.14
C ILE A 149 28.06 17.91 4.24
N ASP A 150 27.51 17.10 5.16
CA ASP A 150 28.26 16.50 6.27
C ASP A 150 29.37 15.55 5.79
N ILE A 151 29.19 14.88 4.65
CA ILE A 151 30.22 14.06 4.01
C ILE A 151 31.14 14.83 3.06
N GLY A 152 31.03 16.17 3.00
CA GLY A 152 31.94 17.05 2.25
C GLY A 152 31.54 17.29 0.79
N LEU A 153 30.35 16.89 0.37
CA LEU A 153 29.82 17.14 -0.97
C LEU A 153 29.02 18.46 -1.00
N ASN A 154 29.70 19.59 -1.30
CA ASN A 154 29.07 20.93 -1.23
C ASN A 154 28.76 21.54 -2.61
N ASN A 155 29.02 20.84 -3.72
CA ASN A 155 29.01 21.43 -5.06
C ASN A 155 27.70 21.17 -5.84
N PHE A 156 26.54 21.20 -5.20
CA PHE A 156 25.27 21.05 -5.92
C PHE A 156 24.25 22.13 -5.53
N SER A 157 23.38 22.44 -6.47
CA SER A 157 22.32 23.42 -6.24
C SER A 157 21.13 22.73 -5.53
N VAL A 158 20.84 23.17 -4.32
CA VAL A 158 19.69 22.69 -3.53
C VAL A 158 18.38 22.90 -4.30
N THR A 159 18.20 24.09 -4.87
CA THR A 159 16.99 24.45 -5.64
C THR A 159 16.79 23.56 -6.87
N LEU A 160 17.87 23.10 -7.49
CA LEU A 160 17.79 22.17 -8.61
C LEU A 160 17.36 20.76 -8.14
N LEU A 161 17.86 20.30 -7.00
CA LEU A 161 17.43 19.02 -6.40
C LEU A 161 15.96 19.05 -5.99
N GLU A 162 15.51 20.13 -5.34
CA GLU A 162 14.11 20.35 -4.97
C GLU A 162 13.19 20.30 -6.21
N SER A 163 13.52 21.08 -7.24
CA SER A 163 12.72 21.11 -8.47
C SER A 163 12.68 19.78 -9.21
N LEU A 164 13.78 19.04 -9.24
CA LEU A 164 13.84 17.69 -9.81
C LEU A 164 12.98 16.71 -9.02
N MET A 165 13.11 16.70 -7.71
CA MET A 165 12.34 15.76 -6.85
C MET A 165 10.83 16.00 -6.97
N VAL A 166 10.38 17.25 -6.95
CA VAL A 166 8.96 17.58 -7.14
C VAL A 166 8.47 17.20 -8.54
N SER A 167 9.28 17.44 -9.58
CA SER A 167 8.89 17.08 -10.96
C SER A 167 8.87 15.56 -11.23
N ILE A 168 9.64 14.77 -10.48
CA ILE A 168 9.67 13.31 -10.59
C ILE A 168 8.49 12.66 -9.84
N LEU A 169 7.90 13.32 -8.84
CA LEU A 169 6.82 12.79 -8.00
C LEU A 169 5.68 12.10 -8.79
N PRO A 170 5.08 12.71 -9.83
CA PRO A 170 4.04 12.05 -10.61
C PRO A 170 4.54 10.78 -11.30
N SER A 171 5.79 10.79 -11.77
CA SER A 171 6.40 9.62 -12.41
C SER A 171 6.62 8.48 -11.42
N VAL A 172 7.02 8.79 -10.20
CA VAL A 172 7.18 7.80 -9.12
C VAL A 172 5.83 7.16 -8.79
N LEU A 173 4.76 7.93 -8.67
CA LEU A 173 3.41 7.39 -8.42
C LEU A 173 2.96 6.44 -9.53
N ILE A 174 3.20 6.79 -10.79
CA ILE A 174 2.85 5.95 -11.94
C ILE A 174 3.69 4.65 -11.93
N ILE A 175 5.00 4.75 -11.72
CA ILE A 175 5.89 3.58 -11.67
C ILE A 175 5.50 2.67 -10.52
N THR A 176 5.23 3.21 -9.34
CA THR A 176 4.77 2.45 -8.17
C THR A 176 3.49 1.69 -8.49
N ALA A 177 2.50 2.35 -9.07
CA ALA A 177 1.25 1.72 -9.45
C ALA A 177 1.44 0.61 -10.51
N LEU A 178 2.36 0.78 -11.46
CA LEU A 178 2.69 -0.24 -12.45
C LEU A 178 3.37 -1.46 -11.80
N VAL A 179 4.31 -1.22 -10.89
CA VAL A 179 4.98 -2.29 -10.14
C VAL A 179 3.96 -3.05 -9.29
N GLU A 180 3.07 -2.36 -8.59
CA GLU A 180 1.97 -3.00 -7.84
C GLU A 180 1.10 -3.87 -8.73
N GLY A 181 0.64 -3.34 -9.87
CA GLY A 181 -0.17 -4.10 -10.82
C GLY A 181 0.54 -5.34 -11.35
N PHE A 182 1.83 -5.24 -11.63
CA PHE A 182 2.65 -6.36 -12.08
C PHE A 182 2.86 -7.42 -10.98
N VAL A 183 3.19 -7.00 -9.77
CA VAL A 183 3.36 -7.89 -8.60
C VAL A 183 2.05 -8.63 -8.30
N ILE A 184 0.94 -7.91 -8.31
CA ILE A 184 -0.38 -8.48 -8.12
C ILE A 184 -0.67 -9.56 -9.17
N HIS A 185 -0.40 -9.28 -10.44
CA HIS A 185 -0.59 -10.24 -11.52
C HIS A 185 0.28 -11.49 -11.33
N LEU A 186 1.58 -11.33 -11.03
CA LEU A 186 2.51 -12.43 -10.79
C LEU A 186 2.02 -13.37 -9.67
N LEU A 187 1.60 -12.79 -8.55
CA LEU A 187 1.20 -13.57 -7.37
C LEU A 187 -0.18 -14.20 -7.48
N SER A 188 -1.03 -13.66 -8.35
CA SER A 188 -2.37 -14.20 -8.60
C SER A 188 -2.36 -15.44 -9.49
N HIS A 189 -1.29 -15.64 -10.25
CA HIS A 189 -1.13 -16.77 -11.17
C HIS A 189 -0.16 -17.84 -10.65
N MET A 190 0.42 -17.67 -9.46
CA MET A 190 1.17 -18.67 -8.71
C MET A 190 0.23 -19.58 -7.91
#